data_b049a98912c673f6f9c00f16675ad9d1
#
_entry.id   b049a98912c673f6f9c00f16675ad9d1
#
_cell.length_a   1.000
_cell.length_b   1.000
_cell.length_c   1.000
_cell.angle_alpha   90.00
_cell.angle_beta   90.00
_cell.angle_gamma   90.00
#
_symmetry.space_group_name_H-M   'P 1'
#
loop_
_entity.id
_entity.type
_entity.pdbx_description
1 polymer ?
#
loop_
_entity_poly.entity_id
_entity_poly.type
_entity_poly.pdbx_seq_one_letter_code
_entity_poly.pdbx_strand_id
1 'polypeptide(L)'
;MALPKDVKKVVLAYSGGLDTSIILKWLQTELGAEVVTFTADLGQGEELEPARKKAEMLGIKEIYIEDVREEFVRDFVFPMFRANAVYEGVYLLGTSIARPLISKHLIEIAKKTGADAIAHGATGKGNDQVRFELSAYALNPDIKVIAPWRDWAFKSRTDLLKFAEENQIPVAKDKMGEAPFSVDANLLHSSSEGKVLEDPAIEAPEYVHMRTISPEAAPDKATVIKVGFKKGDAVSINGVAMSPATLLAALNNYGRDNGIGRLDLVENRYVGMKSRGVYETPGGTILLTAHRAIESITLDRGAAHLKDDIMPRYAELIYYGFWFSPEREMLQALIDKSQEHVEGEVTLKLYKGNVMVIGRESEKSLYSDKLVTFEDDQGAYDQKDAAGFIKLNALRLRTLAKRNLGK
;
A
#
# COMPACT_ATOMS: atom_id res chain seq x y z
N MET A 1 -13.32 7.93 26.79
CA MET A 1 -12.58 7.28 27.90
C MET A 1 -11.86 8.38 28.66
N ALA A 2 -11.70 8.29 30.00
CA ALA A 2 -10.84 9.23 30.70
C ALA A 2 -9.38 8.98 30.26
N LEU A 3 -8.64 10.06 30.00
CA LEU A 3 -7.22 9.99 29.66
C LEU A 3 -6.46 9.18 30.73
N PRO A 4 -5.54 8.28 30.35
CA PRO A 4 -4.77 7.51 31.32
C PRO A 4 -3.83 8.41 32.10
N LYS A 5 -4.21 8.75 33.34
CA LYS A 5 -3.45 9.65 34.23
C LYS A 5 -2.08 9.10 34.69
N ASP A 6 -1.81 7.85 34.40
CA ASP A 6 -0.59 7.14 34.78
C ASP A 6 0.46 7.06 33.66
N VAL A 7 0.25 7.77 32.54
CA VAL A 7 1.22 7.85 31.44
C VAL A 7 2.20 8.98 31.71
N LYS A 8 3.50 8.65 31.74
CA LYS A 8 4.59 9.59 31.97
C LYS A 8 5.38 9.94 30.72
N LYS A 9 5.54 8.98 29.81
CA LYS A 9 6.31 9.13 28.58
C LYS A 9 5.58 8.53 27.39
N VAL A 10 5.51 9.26 26.28
CA VAL A 10 4.75 8.89 25.06
C VAL A 10 5.63 9.02 23.84
N VAL A 11 5.61 8.01 22.95
CA VAL A 11 6.17 8.13 21.61
C VAL A 11 5.07 8.52 20.63
N LEU A 12 5.22 9.67 19.99
CA LEU A 12 4.25 10.22 19.03
C LEU A 12 4.69 9.95 17.60
N ALA A 13 3.80 9.35 16.78
CA ALA A 13 3.93 9.38 15.32
C ALA A 13 3.80 10.83 14.83
N TYR A 14 4.90 11.43 14.43
CA TYR A 14 5.01 12.86 14.19
C TYR A 14 5.36 13.17 12.73
N SER A 15 4.48 13.87 12.03
CA SER A 15 4.70 14.28 10.64
C SER A 15 5.22 15.72 10.50
N GLY A 16 5.29 16.50 11.60
CA GLY A 16 5.57 17.93 11.54
C GLY A 16 4.40 18.80 11.04
N GLY A 17 3.28 18.17 10.66
CA GLY A 17 2.06 18.87 10.26
C GLY A 17 1.36 19.59 11.44
N LEU A 18 0.29 20.32 11.12
CA LEU A 18 -0.47 21.07 12.13
C LEU A 18 -1.04 20.14 13.20
N ASP A 19 -1.75 19.10 12.78
CA ASP A 19 -2.47 18.21 13.70
C ASP A 19 -1.51 17.49 14.66
N THR A 20 -0.41 16.92 14.14
CA THR A 20 0.57 16.23 14.99
C THR A 20 1.34 17.18 15.91
N SER A 21 1.53 18.44 15.50
CA SER A 21 2.15 19.45 16.37
C SER A 21 1.23 19.91 17.50
N ILE A 22 -0.08 19.99 17.23
CA ILE A 22 -1.10 20.23 18.25
C ILE A 22 -1.17 19.05 19.23
N ILE A 23 -1.18 17.83 18.72
CA ILE A 23 -1.15 16.61 19.53
C ILE A 23 0.08 16.60 20.44
N LEU A 24 1.25 16.89 19.90
CA LEU A 24 2.49 16.99 20.67
C LEU A 24 2.32 17.94 21.87
N LYS A 25 1.86 19.16 21.61
CA LYS A 25 1.67 20.16 22.65
C LYS A 25 0.59 19.76 23.66
N TRP A 26 -0.52 19.20 23.17
CA TRP A 26 -1.60 18.71 24.00
C TRP A 26 -1.15 17.58 24.95
N LEU A 27 -0.31 16.64 24.48
CA LEU A 27 0.28 15.60 25.32
C LEU A 27 1.15 16.21 26.44
N GLN A 28 1.89 17.28 26.15
CA GLN A 28 2.70 17.98 27.14
C GLN A 28 1.86 18.72 28.18
N THR A 29 0.78 19.41 27.77
CA THR A 29 -0.01 20.28 28.61
C THR A 29 -1.11 19.56 29.39
N GLU A 30 -1.88 18.70 28.72
CA GLU A 30 -3.04 18.03 29.30
C GLU A 30 -2.70 16.72 30.04
N LEU A 31 -1.70 15.96 29.55
CA LEU A 31 -1.22 14.77 30.24
C LEU A 31 -0.01 15.01 31.12
N GLY A 32 0.72 16.13 30.90
CA GLY A 32 1.99 16.37 31.56
C GLY A 32 3.05 15.34 31.20
N ALA A 33 2.92 14.68 30.04
CA ALA A 33 3.79 13.60 29.61
C ALA A 33 5.06 14.13 28.93
N GLU A 34 6.16 13.43 29.13
CA GLU A 34 7.34 13.57 28.28
C GLU A 34 7.05 12.99 26.90
N VAL A 35 7.28 13.77 25.84
CA VAL A 35 7.00 13.36 24.47
C VAL A 35 8.30 13.07 23.73
N VAL A 36 8.37 11.88 23.14
CA VAL A 36 9.36 11.46 22.15
C VAL A 36 8.69 11.52 20.79
N THR A 37 9.33 12.06 19.78
CA THR A 37 8.78 12.09 18.42
C THR A 37 9.46 11.07 17.51
N PHE A 38 8.67 10.40 16.67
CA PHE A 38 9.13 9.53 15.63
C PHE A 38 8.55 9.95 14.28
N THR A 39 9.43 10.18 13.32
CA THR A 39 9.09 10.47 11.92
C THR A 39 9.75 9.42 11.02
N ALA A 40 8.94 8.69 10.27
CA ALA A 40 9.43 7.72 9.30
C ALA A 40 9.67 8.39 7.93
N ASP A 41 10.85 8.21 7.34
CA ASP A 41 11.05 8.44 5.91
C ASP A 41 10.58 7.19 5.14
N LEU A 42 9.42 7.30 4.55
CA LEU A 42 8.81 6.29 3.68
C LEU A 42 8.91 6.67 2.19
N GLY A 43 9.68 7.70 1.85
CA GLY A 43 9.75 8.24 0.49
C GLY A 43 8.53 9.09 0.11
N GLN A 44 7.96 9.81 1.08
CA GLN A 44 6.83 10.72 0.88
C GLN A 44 7.19 11.96 0.04
N GLY A 45 8.49 12.22 -0.19
CA GLY A 45 8.98 13.34 -0.99
C GLY A 45 9.00 14.69 -0.25
N GLU A 46 8.70 14.72 1.05
CA GLU A 46 8.79 15.90 1.90
C GLU A 46 10.17 15.98 2.56
N GLU A 47 10.63 17.21 2.83
CA GLU A 47 11.81 17.43 3.66
C GLU A 47 11.51 17.09 5.12
N LEU A 48 12.30 16.22 5.74
CA LEU A 48 12.10 15.78 7.13
C LEU A 48 12.73 16.74 8.15
N GLU A 49 13.71 17.52 7.73
CA GLU A 49 14.40 18.49 8.58
C GLU A 49 13.47 19.57 9.16
N PRO A 50 12.47 20.11 8.44
CA PRO A 50 11.48 21.00 9.02
C PRO A 50 10.68 20.37 10.17
N ALA A 51 10.38 19.06 10.10
CA ALA A 51 9.72 18.36 11.19
C ALA A 51 10.60 18.30 12.44
N ARG A 52 11.91 18.02 12.30
CA ARG A 52 12.90 18.04 13.37
C ARG A 52 12.93 19.40 14.06
N LYS A 53 13.17 20.47 13.28
CA LYS A 53 13.24 21.84 13.81
C LYS A 53 11.99 22.23 14.57
N LYS A 54 10.82 21.83 14.08
CA LYS A 54 9.55 22.14 14.73
C LYS A 54 9.39 21.37 16.05
N ALA A 55 9.80 20.11 16.11
CA ALA A 55 9.83 19.34 17.36
C ALA A 55 10.79 19.97 18.38
N GLU A 56 11.99 20.39 17.98
CA GLU A 56 12.96 21.09 18.81
C GLU A 56 12.38 22.40 19.36
N MET A 57 11.73 23.22 18.54
CA MET A 57 11.06 24.46 18.96
C MET A 57 9.95 24.20 19.98
N LEU A 58 9.29 23.04 19.93
CA LEU A 58 8.28 22.61 20.90
C LEU A 58 8.89 21.93 22.15
N GLY A 59 10.23 21.98 22.29
CA GLY A 59 10.96 21.52 23.48
C GLY A 59 11.21 20.02 23.54
N ILE A 60 11.08 19.30 22.43
CA ILE A 60 11.35 17.86 22.39
C ILE A 60 12.86 17.62 22.43
N LYS A 61 13.29 16.70 23.30
CA LYS A 61 14.69 16.30 23.48
C LYS A 61 15.04 15.01 22.74
N GLU A 62 14.12 14.08 22.65
CA GLU A 62 14.28 12.80 21.98
C GLU A 62 13.49 12.78 20.67
N ILE A 63 14.20 12.94 19.53
CA ILE A 63 13.64 13.04 18.19
C ILE A 63 14.25 11.96 17.35
N TYR A 64 13.42 11.04 16.86
CA TYR A 64 13.80 9.97 15.95
C TYR A 64 13.28 10.30 14.55
N ILE A 65 14.17 10.35 13.58
CA ILE A 65 13.84 10.42 12.14
C ILE A 65 14.64 9.30 11.49
N GLU A 66 13.95 8.31 10.96
CA GLU A 66 14.56 7.10 10.43
C GLU A 66 14.19 6.88 8.96
N ASP A 67 15.20 6.62 8.13
CA ASP A 67 14.99 6.18 6.75
C ASP A 67 14.62 4.70 6.75
N VAL A 68 13.35 4.43 6.54
CA VAL A 68 12.78 3.07 6.51
C VAL A 68 12.31 2.66 5.11
N ARG A 69 12.73 3.39 4.06
CA ARG A 69 12.29 3.13 2.67
C ARG A 69 12.66 1.74 2.20
N GLU A 70 13.89 1.30 2.52
CA GLU A 70 14.35 -0.03 2.10
C GLU A 70 13.59 -1.14 2.81
N GLU A 71 13.38 -1.02 4.13
CA GLU A 71 12.57 -1.95 4.92
C GLU A 71 11.11 -1.95 4.44
N PHE A 72 10.55 -0.78 4.16
CA PHE A 72 9.19 -0.63 3.66
C PHE A 72 8.96 -1.43 2.37
N VAL A 73 9.85 -1.29 1.40
CA VAL A 73 9.66 -1.98 0.11
C VAL A 73 9.99 -3.47 0.24
N ARG A 74 11.11 -3.83 0.87
CA ARG A 74 11.56 -5.21 0.97
C ARG A 74 10.64 -6.10 1.81
N ASP A 75 10.20 -5.58 2.99
CA ASP A 75 9.54 -6.41 4.01
C ASP A 75 8.02 -6.23 4.07
N PHE A 76 7.47 -5.20 3.41
CA PHE A 76 6.04 -4.90 3.39
C PHE A 76 5.47 -4.86 1.97
N VAL A 77 6.04 -4.06 1.08
CA VAL A 77 5.49 -3.88 -0.28
C VAL A 77 5.71 -5.14 -1.13
N PHE A 78 6.93 -5.68 -1.20
CA PHE A 78 7.20 -6.86 -2.01
C PHE A 78 6.44 -8.10 -1.58
N PRO A 79 6.34 -8.46 -0.28
CA PRO A 79 5.47 -9.55 0.18
C PRO A 79 4.01 -9.38 -0.27
N MET A 80 3.49 -8.16 -0.23
CA MET A 80 2.15 -7.84 -0.70
C MET A 80 2.02 -8.02 -2.24
N PHE A 81 3.03 -7.63 -3.01
CA PHE A 81 3.05 -7.82 -4.47
C PHE A 81 3.21 -9.29 -4.88
N ARG A 82 3.94 -10.12 -4.11
CA ARG A 82 3.95 -11.58 -4.34
C ARG A 82 2.55 -12.19 -4.29
N ALA A 83 1.67 -11.65 -3.46
CA ALA A 83 0.26 -12.02 -3.41
C ALA A 83 -0.56 -11.47 -4.58
N ASN A 84 -0.05 -10.53 -5.37
CA ASN A 84 -0.83 -9.67 -6.27
C ASN A 84 -1.98 -8.96 -5.53
N ALA A 85 -1.76 -8.54 -4.27
CA ALA A 85 -2.82 -8.03 -3.42
C ALA A 85 -3.46 -6.76 -3.96
N VAL A 86 -4.76 -6.82 -4.16
CA VAL A 86 -5.58 -5.70 -4.65
C VAL A 86 -6.88 -5.69 -3.84
N TYR A 87 -7.15 -4.62 -3.12
CA TYR A 87 -8.39 -4.47 -2.37
C TYR A 87 -9.50 -3.97 -3.30
N GLU A 88 -10.67 -4.59 -3.20
CA GLU A 88 -11.86 -4.30 -4.03
C GLU A 88 -11.56 -4.26 -5.54
N GLY A 89 -10.61 -5.07 -5.99
CA GLY A 89 -10.29 -5.27 -7.41
C GLY A 89 -9.36 -4.22 -8.03
N VAL A 90 -9.07 -3.10 -7.36
CA VAL A 90 -8.31 -1.99 -7.94
C VAL A 90 -7.30 -1.31 -7.02
N TYR A 91 -7.52 -1.29 -5.70
CA TYR A 91 -6.69 -0.52 -4.78
C TYR A 91 -5.43 -1.27 -4.34
N LEU A 92 -4.25 -0.71 -4.59
CA LEU A 92 -2.93 -1.30 -4.30
C LEU A 92 -2.43 -1.06 -2.86
N LEU A 93 -3.32 -0.73 -1.92
CA LEU A 93 -3.09 -0.76 -0.47
C LEU A 93 -1.97 0.16 0.07
N GLY A 94 -1.57 1.19 -0.66
CA GLY A 94 -0.38 1.98 -0.34
C GLY A 94 -0.40 2.64 1.04
N THR A 95 -1.53 3.24 1.47
CA THR A 95 -1.66 3.77 2.84
C THR A 95 -1.71 2.64 3.86
N SER A 96 -2.46 1.57 3.57
CA SER A 96 -2.70 0.47 4.51
C SER A 96 -1.42 -0.26 4.90
N ILE A 97 -0.52 -0.48 3.94
CA ILE A 97 0.73 -1.23 4.15
C ILE A 97 1.81 -0.41 4.88
N ALA A 98 1.71 0.92 4.90
CA ALA A 98 2.67 1.79 5.58
C ALA A 98 2.47 1.81 7.11
N ARG A 99 1.23 1.72 7.59
CA ARG A 99 0.91 1.87 9.02
C ARG A 99 1.49 0.78 9.92
N PRO A 100 1.52 -0.52 9.52
CA PRO A 100 2.17 -1.56 10.30
C PRO A 100 3.67 -1.31 10.51
N LEU A 101 4.39 -0.83 9.51
CA LEU A 101 5.81 -0.49 9.63
C LEU A 101 6.02 0.68 10.61
N ILE A 102 5.24 1.75 10.49
CA ILE A 102 5.32 2.89 11.43
C ILE A 102 5.04 2.42 12.85
N SER A 103 4.01 1.58 13.06
CA SER A 103 3.68 1.02 14.38
C SER A 103 4.79 0.16 14.96
N LYS A 104 5.47 -0.63 14.12
CA LYS A 104 6.63 -1.43 14.52
C LYS A 104 7.72 -0.53 15.13
N HIS A 105 8.12 0.51 14.43
CA HIS A 105 9.13 1.46 14.91
C HIS A 105 8.67 2.24 16.16
N LEU A 106 7.39 2.63 16.22
CA LEU A 106 6.84 3.26 17.44
C LEU A 106 7.01 2.36 18.67
N ILE A 107 6.72 1.06 18.54
CA ILE A 107 6.87 0.09 19.64
C ILE A 107 8.35 -0.16 19.96
N GLU A 108 9.22 -0.24 18.98
CA GLU A 108 10.67 -0.38 19.19
C GLU A 108 11.26 0.83 19.93
N ILE A 109 10.88 2.04 19.54
CA ILE A 109 11.29 3.28 20.22
C ILE A 109 10.68 3.34 21.61
N ALA A 110 9.43 2.96 21.81
CA ALA A 110 8.81 2.92 23.13
C ALA A 110 9.58 2.00 24.09
N LYS A 111 9.97 0.80 23.63
CA LYS A 111 10.83 -0.12 24.40
C LYS A 111 12.19 0.50 24.70
N LYS A 112 12.84 1.13 23.71
CA LYS A 112 14.16 1.75 23.83
C LYS A 112 14.18 2.93 24.82
N THR A 113 13.13 3.72 24.83
CA THR A 113 13.03 4.95 25.65
C THR A 113 12.31 4.74 26.98
N GLY A 114 11.77 3.54 27.22
CA GLY A 114 10.94 3.24 28.38
C GLY A 114 9.61 3.98 28.39
N ALA A 115 9.04 4.29 27.23
CA ALA A 115 7.76 4.98 27.13
C ALA A 115 6.58 4.06 27.50
N ASP A 116 5.60 4.63 28.21
CA ASP A 116 4.40 3.94 28.69
C ASP A 116 3.32 3.80 27.62
N ALA A 117 3.38 4.67 26.60
CA ALA A 117 2.36 4.78 25.57
C ALA A 117 2.93 5.17 24.22
N ILE A 118 2.15 4.92 23.19
CA ILE A 118 2.30 5.53 21.87
C ILE A 118 1.12 6.45 21.57
N ALA A 119 1.32 7.42 20.68
CA ALA A 119 0.25 8.30 20.22
C ALA A 119 0.29 8.46 18.69
N HIS A 120 -0.88 8.66 18.09
CA HIS A 120 -1.02 8.92 16.66
C HIS A 120 -2.09 9.98 16.36
N GLY A 121 -1.98 10.61 15.19
CA GLY A 121 -2.90 11.65 14.73
C GLY A 121 -4.02 11.17 13.80
N ALA A 122 -4.26 9.86 13.71
CA ALA A 122 -5.34 9.34 12.87
C ALA A 122 -6.72 9.72 13.44
N THR A 123 -7.63 10.16 12.54
CA THR A 123 -8.98 10.56 12.94
C THR A 123 -9.86 9.35 13.26
N GLY A 124 -10.88 9.54 14.12
CA GLY A 124 -11.84 8.49 14.49
C GLY A 124 -12.74 7.99 13.34
N LYS A 125 -12.74 8.67 12.18
CA LYS A 125 -13.50 8.30 10.97
C LYS A 125 -12.68 7.47 9.97
N GLY A 126 -11.34 7.41 10.14
CA GLY A 126 -10.44 6.73 9.23
C GLY A 126 -10.07 5.31 9.67
N ASN A 127 -9.63 4.49 8.73
CA ASN A 127 -9.10 3.15 9.02
C ASN A 127 -7.71 3.19 9.70
N ASP A 128 -6.98 4.28 9.55
CA ASP A 128 -5.58 4.36 10.01
C ASP A 128 -5.45 4.18 11.52
N GLN A 129 -6.40 4.67 12.31
CA GLN A 129 -6.45 4.40 13.75
C GLN A 129 -6.47 2.89 14.03
N VAL A 130 -7.27 2.13 13.28
CA VAL A 130 -7.38 0.67 13.43
C VAL A 130 -6.03 0.01 13.08
N ARG A 131 -5.40 0.43 11.99
CA ARG A 131 -4.12 -0.10 11.52
C ARG A 131 -2.99 0.16 12.50
N PHE A 132 -2.90 1.36 13.06
CA PHE A 132 -1.91 1.70 14.09
C PHE A 132 -2.10 0.85 15.34
N GLU A 133 -3.32 0.80 15.86
CA GLU A 133 -3.61 0.18 17.14
C GLU A 133 -3.53 -1.34 17.10
N LEU A 134 -4.11 -1.99 16.08
CA LEU A 134 -4.01 -3.45 15.93
C LEU A 134 -2.55 -3.90 15.76
N SER A 135 -1.75 -3.14 14.99
CA SER A 135 -0.32 -3.42 14.86
C SER A 135 0.42 -3.24 16.18
N ALA A 136 0.12 -2.17 16.92
CA ALA A 136 0.74 -1.91 18.21
C ALA A 136 0.42 -3.01 19.24
N TYR A 137 -0.85 -3.41 19.37
CA TYR A 137 -1.27 -4.47 20.30
C TYR A 137 -0.72 -5.85 19.92
N ALA A 138 -0.56 -6.14 18.64
CA ALA A 138 0.08 -7.38 18.20
C ALA A 138 1.57 -7.44 18.59
N LEU A 139 2.28 -6.30 18.62
CA LEU A 139 3.71 -6.22 18.93
C LEU A 139 4.00 -5.98 20.41
N ASN A 140 3.07 -5.36 21.12
CA ASN A 140 3.13 -5.12 22.58
C ASN A 140 1.70 -5.02 23.13
N PRO A 141 1.14 -6.13 23.70
CA PRO A 141 -0.25 -6.17 24.12
C PRO A 141 -0.59 -5.23 25.29
N ASP A 142 0.40 -4.80 26.06
CA ASP A 142 0.22 -3.96 27.23
C ASP A 142 0.44 -2.46 26.95
N ILE A 143 0.84 -2.09 25.73
CA ILE A 143 1.09 -0.70 25.37
C ILE A 143 -0.20 0.12 25.41
N LYS A 144 -0.15 1.29 26.03
CA LYS A 144 -1.27 2.23 25.97
C LYS A 144 -1.22 2.98 24.65
N VAL A 145 -2.39 3.18 24.04
CA VAL A 145 -2.52 3.97 22.81
C VAL A 145 -3.34 5.22 23.09
N ILE A 146 -2.79 6.36 22.71
CA ILE A 146 -3.44 7.68 22.86
C ILE A 146 -3.79 8.17 21.45
N ALA A 147 -5.09 8.35 21.21
CA ALA A 147 -5.63 8.82 19.95
C ALA A 147 -6.47 10.09 20.18
N PRO A 148 -5.84 11.27 20.25
CA PRO A 148 -6.49 12.50 20.73
C PRO A 148 -7.76 12.87 19.98
N TRP A 149 -7.85 12.59 18.67
CA TRP A 149 -9.06 12.84 17.88
C TRP A 149 -10.33 12.19 18.41
N ARG A 150 -10.24 11.18 19.28
CA ARG A 150 -11.38 10.53 19.94
C ARG A 150 -11.69 11.13 21.30
N ASP A 151 -10.70 11.73 21.94
CA ASP A 151 -10.75 12.08 23.37
C ASP A 151 -10.71 13.57 23.64
N TRP A 152 -10.15 14.41 22.76
CA TRP A 152 -10.04 15.85 22.97
C TRP A 152 -11.33 16.62 22.66
N ALA A 153 -11.40 17.86 23.17
CA ALA A 153 -12.59 18.71 23.00
C ALA A 153 -12.67 19.44 21.65
N PHE A 154 -11.61 19.41 20.83
CA PHE A 154 -11.56 20.10 19.54
C PHE A 154 -12.50 19.44 18.53
N LYS A 155 -13.38 20.25 17.92
CA LYS A 155 -14.39 19.77 16.97
C LYS A 155 -14.14 20.24 15.53
N SER A 156 -13.27 21.23 15.37
CA SER A 156 -13.05 21.90 14.09
C SER A 156 -11.59 22.28 13.89
N ARG A 157 -11.24 22.53 12.62
CA ARG A 157 -9.92 23.11 12.27
C ARG A 157 -9.73 24.49 12.92
N THR A 158 -10.80 25.25 13.12
CA THR A 158 -10.76 26.55 13.79
C THR A 158 -10.31 26.41 15.23
N ASP A 159 -10.81 25.39 15.96
CA ASP A 159 -10.39 25.11 17.33
C ASP A 159 -8.89 24.75 17.38
N LEU A 160 -8.43 23.96 16.41
CA LEU A 160 -7.01 23.57 16.29
C LEU A 160 -6.11 24.80 16.03
N LEU A 161 -6.52 25.69 15.13
CA LEU A 161 -5.77 26.90 14.83
C LEU A 161 -5.71 27.85 16.04
N LYS A 162 -6.82 27.99 16.77
CA LYS A 162 -6.86 28.78 18.01
C LYS A 162 -5.91 28.21 19.06
N PHE A 163 -5.94 26.89 19.29
CA PHE A 163 -5.01 26.23 20.21
C PHE A 163 -3.55 26.40 19.77
N ALA A 164 -3.29 26.34 18.45
CA ALA A 164 -1.95 26.56 17.90
C ALA A 164 -1.45 28.00 18.17
N GLU A 165 -2.33 29.00 18.00
CA GLU A 165 -2.02 30.40 18.29
C GLU A 165 -1.74 30.62 19.81
N GLU A 166 -2.62 30.15 20.69
CA GLU A 166 -2.49 30.25 22.14
C GLU A 166 -1.21 29.58 22.66
N ASN A 167 -0.74 28.52 22.00
CA ASN A 167 0.45 27.76 22.38
C ASN A 167 1.69 28.07 21.53
N GLN A 168 1.65 29.12 20.69
CA GLN A 168 2.75 29.56 19.82
C GLN A 168 3.31 28.46 18.90
N ILE A 169 2.43 27.56 18.44
CA ILE A 169 2.80 26.50 17.48
C ILE A 169 2.93 27.14 16.09
N PRO A 170 4.09 27.03 15.43
CA PRO A 170 4.27 27.59 14.10
C PRO A 170 3.32 26.93 13.08
N VAL A 171 2.48 27.74 12.45
CA VAL A 171 1.61 27.33 11.33
C VAL A 171 2.16 27.97 10.06
N ALA A 172 2.46 27.15 9.05
CA ALA A 172 2.92 27.66 7.77
C ALA A 172 1.84 28.57 7.13
N LYS A 173 2.23 29.75 6.64
CA LYS A 173 1.30 30.75 6.09
C LYS A 173 0.51 30.26 4.87
N ASP A 174 1.12 29.39 4.08
CA ASP A 174 0.52 28.70 2.94
C ASP A 174 -0.56 27.67 3.37
N LYS A 175 -0.45 27.13 4.60
CA LYS A 175 -1.44 26.22 5.20
C LYS A 175 -2.52 26.93 6.02
N MET A 176 -2.45 28.25 6.17
CA MET A 176 -3.54 29.06 6.74
C MET A 176 -4.70 29.24 5.73
N GLY A 177 -4.41 29.15 4.43
CA GLY A 177 -5.41 28.97 3.40
C GLY A 177 -5.96 27.54 3.40
N GLU A 178 -7.16 27.37 2.90
CA GLU A 178 -7.77 26.04 2.78
C GLU A 178 -6.97 25.17 1.81
N ALA A 179 -6.26 24.17 2.32
CA ALA A 179 -5.85 23.08 1.44
C ALA A 179 -7.14 22.45 0.87
N PRO A 180 -7.29 22.33 -0.45
CA PRO A 180 -8.53 21.87 -1.07
C PRO A 180 -8.84 20.40 -0.79
N PHE A 181 -7.85 19.63 -0.30
CA PHE A 181 -7.94 18.19 0.03
C PHE A 181 -6.77 17.79 0.95
N SER A 182 -6.86 16.60 1.56
CA SER A 182 -5.79 16.00 2.35
C SER A 182 -4.96 15.06 1.48
N VAL A 183 -3.64 15.04 1.70
CA VAL A 183 -2.71 14.16 1.00
C VAL A 183 -1.94 13.32 1.99
N ASP A 184 -1.85 12.02 1.75
CA ASP A 184 -0.95 11.07 2.40
C ASP A 184 -0.08 10.39 1.34
N ALA A 185 1.22 10.32 1.55
CA ALA A 185 2.15 9.84 0.54
C ALA A 185 3.25 8.95 1.16
N ASN A 186 3.71 7.98 0.37
CA ASN A 186 4.90 7.17 0.63
C ASN A 186 5.51 6.72 -0.70
N LEU A 187 6.56 5.90 -0.67
CA LEU A 187 7.25 5.48 -1.87
C LEU A 187 6.35 4.68 -2.83
N LEU A 188 5.35 3.94 -2.32
CA LEU A 188 4.45 3.16 -3.17
C LEU A 188 3.38 4.02 -3.82
N HIS A 189 2.77 4.99 -3.09
CA HIS A 189 1.65 5.75 -3.61
C HIS A 189 1.47 7.14 -3.00
N SER A 190 0.56 7.93 -3.57
CA SER A 190 -0.12 9.04 -2.91
C SER A 190 -1.62 8.81 -2.86
N SER A 191 -2.24 9.31 -1.79
CA SER A 191 -3.68 9.27 -1.52
C SER A 191 -4.17 10.68 -1.30
N SER A 192 -5.20 11.10 -2.05
CA SER A 192 -5.85 12.40 -1.92
C SER A 192 -7.33 12.21 -1.60
N GLU A 193 -7.83 12.88 -0.55
CA GLU A 193 -9.21 12.75 -0.12
C GLU A 193 -9.76 14.06 0.52
N GLY A 194 -11.06 14.17 0.59
CA GLY A 194 -11.78 15.25 1.28
C GLY A 194 -12.06 16.49 0.39
N LYS A 195 -12.88 17.41 0.91
CA LYS A 195 -13.28 18.68 0.31
C LYS A 195 -13.75 18.56 -1.14
N VAL A 196 -13.00 19.09 -2.12
CA VAL A 196 -13.36 19.05 -3.54
C VAL A 196 -13.58 17.62 -4.06
N LEU A 197 -13.02 16.62 -3.39
CA LEU A 197 -13.15 15.21 -3.76
C LEU A 197 -14.31 14.49 -3.06
N GLU A 198 -15.07 15.15 -2.17
CA GLU A 198 -16.16 14.51 -1.43
C GLU A 198 -17.38 14.18 -2.30
N ASP A 199 -17.61 14.95 -3.37
CA ASP A 199 -18.68 14.67 -4.33
C ASP A 199 -18.18 13.71 -5.43
N PRO A 200 -18.65 12.46 -5.46
CA PRO A 200 -18.19 11.49 -6.47
C PRO A 200 -18.73 11.78 -7.89
N ALA A 201 -19.63 12.73 -8.05
CA ALA A 201 -20.13 13.16 -9.37
C ALA A 201 -19.20 14.17 -10.06
N ILE A 202 -18.22 14.72 -9.33
CA ILE A 202 -17.30 15.75 -9.84
C ILE A 202 -15.96 15.09 -10.16
N GLU A 203 -15.44 15.33 -11.38
CA GLU A 203 -14.10 14.89 -11.79
C GLU A 203 -13.04 15.49 -10.87
N ALA A 204 -12.05 14.67 -10.49
CA ALA A 204 -10.90 15.15 -9.74
C ALA A 204 -10.10 16.15 -10.57
N PRO A 205 -9.89 17.40 -10.09
CA PRO A 205 -9.09 18.38 -10.82
C PRO A 205 -7.66 17.90 -11.06
N GLU A 206 -7.03 18.30 -12.19
CA GLU A 206 -5.67 17.87 -12.55
C GLU A 206 -4.64 18.17 -11.45
N TYR A 207 -4.78 19.28 -10.72
CA TYR A 207 -3.86 19.64 -9.62
C TYR A 207 -3.87 18.66 -8.44
N VAL A 208 -4.81 17.74 -8.38
CA VAL A 208 -4.85 16.65 -7.36
C VAL A 208 -3.78 15.61 -7.65
N HIS A 209 -3.44 15.42 -8.93
CA HIS A 209 -2.44 14.49 -9.39
C HIS A 209 -1.04 15.11 -9.30
N MET A 210 -0.32 14.77 -8.21
CA MET A 210 0.99 15.35 -7.92
C MET A 210 2.17 14.46 -8.31
N ARG A 211 1.89 13.18 -8.61
CA ARG A 211 2.94 12.19 -8.90
C ARG A 211 3.04 11.80 -10.36
N THR A 212 2.02 12.05 -11.15
CA THR A 212 1.96 11.66 -12.56
C THR A 212 1.54 12.82 -13.42
N ILE A 213 2.10 12.90 -14.61
CA ILE A 213 1.56 13.77 -15.67
C ILE A 213 0.26 13.19 -16.20
N SER A 214 -0.61 14.00 -16.81
CA SER A 214 -1.82 13.46 -17.42
C SER A 214 -1.47 12.52 -18.59
N PRO A 215 -2.28 11.47 -18.86
CA PRO A 215 -2.08 10.62 -20.03
C PRO A 215 -2.04 11.39 -21.35
N GLU A 216 -2.80 12.49 -21.46
CA GLU A 216 -2.82 13.38 -22.63
C GLU A 216 -1.48 14.09 -22.82
N ALA A 217 -0.86 14.55 -21.71
CA ALA A 217 0.43 15.24 -21.74
C ALA A 217 1.63 14.28 -21.87
N ALA A 218 1.40 12.97 -21.68
CA ALA A 218 2.47 11.98 -21.79
C ALA A 218 3.02 11.88 -23.23
N PRO A 219 4.32 11.51 -23.40
CA PRO A 219 4.97 11.45 -24.69
C PRO A 219 4.25 10.58 -25.72
N ASP A 220 4.25 11.01 -26.99
CA ASP A 220 3.72 10.22 -28.11
C ASP A 220 4.62 9.04 -28.49
N LYS A 221 5.84 9.00 -27.98
CA LYS A 221 6.76 7.88 -28.12
C LYS A 221 6.67 6.97 -26.89
N ALA A 222 6.31 5.70 -27.10
CA ALA A 222 6.26 4.71 -26.04
C ALA A 222 7.65 4.48 -25.40
N THR A 223 7.67 4.24 -24.09
CA THR A 223 8.85 3.81 -23.34
C THR A 223 8.82 2.30 -23.20
N VAL A 224 9.92 1.61 -23.53
CA VAL A 224 10.06 0.16 -23.35
C VAL A 224 11.05 -0.10 -22.22
N ILE A 225 10.65 -0.93 -21.26
CA ILE A 225 11.50 -1.36 -20.15
C ILE A 225 11.42 -2.87 -19.97
N LYS A 226 12.47 -3.44 -19.37
CA LYS A 226 12.52 -4.83 -18.94
C LYS A 226 12.61 -4.89 -17.42
N VAL A 227 11.78 -5.71 -16.78
CA VAL A 227 11.79 -5.91 -15.33
C VAL A 227 12.18 -7.35 -15.05
N GLY A 228 13.30 -7.53 -14.33
CA GLY A 228 13.79 -8.85 -13.94
C GLY A 228 13.28 -9.25 -12.57
N PHE A 229 12.92 -10.53 -12.43
CA PHE A 229 12.34 -11.13 -11.23
C PHE A 229 13.18 -12.29 -10.70
N LYS A 230 13.20 -12.45 -9.37
CA LYS A 230 13.76 -13.62 -8.68
C LYS A 230 12.90 -13.94 -7.46
N LYS A 231 12.35 -15.15 -7.38
CA LYS A 231 11.44 -15.61 -6.33
C LYS A 231 10.27 -14.65 -6.10
N GLY A 232 9.70 -14.12 -7.19
CA GLY A 232 8.57 -13.20 -7.16
C GLY A 232 8.91 -11.73 -6.90
N ASP A 233 10.11 -11.41 -6.43
CA ASP A 233 10.53 -10.03 -6.21
C ASP A 233 11.21 -9.46 -7.46
N ALA A 234 10.91 -8.20 -7.78
CA ALA A 234 11.62 -7.49 -8.82
C ALA A 234 13.03 -7.13 -8.34
N VAL A 235 14.05 -7.43 -9.16
CA VAL A 235 15.47 -7.29 -8.79
C VAL A 235 16.26 -6.42 -9.74
N SER A 236 15.74 -6.12 -10.93
CA SER A 236 16.44 -5.30 -11.93
C SER A 236 15.48 -4.58 -12.87
N ILE A 237 15.96 -3.47 -13.43
CA ILE A 237 15.32 -2.78 -14.56
C ILE A 237 16.35 -2.64 -15.66
N ASN A 238 16.01 -3.07 -16.91
CA ASN A 238 16.88 -3.04 -18.07
C ASN A 238 18.25 -3.72 -17.82
N GLY A 239 18.25 -4.83 -17.06
CA GLY A 239 19.46 -5.58 -16.71
C GLY A 239 20.30 -4.96 -15.58
N VAL A 240 19.92 -3.78 -15.06
CA VAL A 240 20.63 -3.14 -13.94
C VAL A 240 19.99 -3.58 -12.62
N ALA A 241 20.76 -4.29 -11.79
CA ALA A 241 20.33 -4.71 -10.45
C ALA A 241 20.15 -3.49 -9.52
N MET A 242 19.08 -3.49 -8.76
CA MET A 242 18.74 -2.39 -7.84
C MET A 242 18.25 -2.94 -6.50
N SER A 243 18.42 -2.14 -5.43
CA SER A 243 17.74 -2.41 -4.17
C SER A 243 16.23 -2.21 -4.29
N PRO A 244 15.40 -2.87 -3.45
CA PRO A 244 13.94 -2.76 -3.49
C PRO A 244 13.43 -1.32 -3.54
N ALA A 245 13.89 -0.44 -2.67
CA ALA A 245 13.45 0.96 -2.65
C ALA A 245 13.90 1.72 -3.91
N THR A 246 15.14 1.54 -4.36
CA THR A 246 15.66 2.16 -5.58
C THR A 246 14.90 1.70 -6.82
N LEU A 247 14.57 0.41 -6.88
CA LEU A 247 13.81 -0.17 -7.99
C LEU A 247 12.40 0.43 -8.06
N LEU A 248 11.68 0.47 -6.92
CA LEU A 248 10.34 1.05 -6.88
C LEU A 248 10.35 2.55 -7.23
N ALA A 249 11.35 3.30 -6.76
CA ALA A 249 11.54 4.71 -7.12
C ALA A 249 11.77 4.89 -8.63
N ALA A 250 12.56 4.02 -9.25
CA ALA A 250 12.79 4.04 -10.69
C ALA A 250 11.50 3.74 -11.47
N LEU A 251 10.72 2.72 -11.04
CA LEU A 251 9.41 2.42 -11.64
C LEU A 251 8.42 3.58 -11.47
N ASN A 252 8.45 4.28 -10.33
CA ASN A 252 7.64 5.49 -10.13
C ASN A 252 7.97 6.58 -11.17
N ASN A 253 9.25 6.78 -11.49
CA ASN A 253 9.65 7.75 -12.50
C ASN A 253 9.15 7.35 -13.89
N TYR A 254 9.29 6.07 -14.27
CA TYR A 254 8.73 5.57 -15.52
C TYR A 254 7.22 5.74 -15.60
N GLY A 255 6.50 5.44 -14.51
CA GLY A 255 5.05 5.59 -14.44
C GLY A 255 4.62 7.05 -14.49
N ARG A 256 5.30 7.93 -13.72
CA ARG A 256 5.09 9.39 -13.73
C ARG A 256 5.14 9.94 -15.15
N ASP A 257 6.24 9.68 -15.85
CA ASP A 257 6.55 10.25 -17.16
C ASP A 257 5.64 9.70 -18.27
N ASN A 258 4.92 8.60 -18.03
CA ASN A 258 3.98 7.98 -18.96
C ASN A 258 2.51 8.07 -18.51
N GLY A 259 2.20 8.85 -17.48
CA GLY A 259 0.83 9.07 -16.98
C GLY A 259 0.16 7.83 -16.38
N ILE A 260 0.94 6.89 -15.83
CA ILE A 260 0.47 5.59 -15.33
C ILE A 260 0.17 5.65 -13.83
N GLY A 261 -0.90 4.97 -13.42
CA GLY A 261 -1.17 4.67 -12.01
C GLY A 261 -2.17 5.58 -11.32
N ARG A 262 -2.95 6.38 -12.06
CA ARG A 262 -4.07 7.16 -11.52
C ARG A 262 -5.28 6.28 -11.26
N LEU A 263 -5.93 6.47 -10.13
CA LEU A 263 -7.10 5.74 -9.72
C LEU A 263 -8.04 6.64 -8.92
N ASP A 264 -9.28 6.76 -9.35
CA ASP A 264 -10.37 7.39 -8.62
C ASP A 264 -11.37 6.30 -8.22
N LEU A 265 -11.56 6.12 -6.93
CA LEU A 265 -12.43 5.05 -6.45
C LEU A 265 -13.23 5.46 -5.21
N VAL A 266 -14.39 4.82 -5.05
CA VAL A 266 -15.17 4.83 -3.81
C VAL A 266 -15.00 3.48 -3.14
N GLU A 267 -14.24 3.44 -2.05
CA GLU A 267 -13.94 2.23 -1.29
C GLU A 267 -14.84 2.05 -0.07
N ASN A 268 -14.96 0.82 0.40
CA ASN A 268 -15.65 0.51 1.64
C ASN A 268 -14.65 0.48 2.80
N ARG A 269 -14.68 1.50 3.66
CA ARG A 269 -13.83 1.55 4.86
C ARG A 269 -14.23 0.46 5.86
N TYR A 270 -13.24 -0.11 6.55
CA TYR A 270 -13.46 -1.11 7.58
C TYR A 270 -14.33 -0.60 8.74
N VAL A 271 -14.24 0.69 9.04
CA VAL A 271 -15.11 1.38 10.01
C VAL A 271 -16.55 1.57 9.54
N GLY A 272 -16.93 1.07 8.36
CA GLY A 272 -18.32 0.89 7.92
C GLY A 272 -18.87 1.96 6.98
N MET A 273 -18.08 2.94 6.52
CA MET A 273 -18.54 3.97 5.59
C MET A 273 -17.87 3.84 4.21
N LYS A 274 -18.53 4.36 3.18
CA LYS A 274 -17.91 4.57 1.87
C LYS A 274 -17.11 5.87 1.87
N SER A 275 -15.95 5.85 1.20
CA SER A 275 -15.10 7.03 1.06
C SER A 275 -14.50 7.08 -0.33
N ARG A 276 -14.53 8.23 -0.98
CA ARG A 276 -13.82 8.46 -2.22
C ARG A 276 -12.37 8.82 -1.93
N GLY A 277 -11.46 8.19 -2.66
CA GLY A 277 -10.05 8.51 -2.69
C GLY A 277 -9.55 8.61 -4.13
N VAL A 278 -8.65 9.57 -4.38
CA VAL A 278 -7.91 9.68 -5.64
C VAL A 278 -6.48 9.29 -5.36
N TYR A 279 -6.04 8.22 -5.99
CA TYR A 279 -4.75 7.59 -5.73
C TYR A 279 -3.84 7.65 -6.94
N GLU A 280 -2.54 7.73 -6.69
CA GLU A 280 -1.52 7.59 -7.71
C GLU A 280 -0.49 6.54 -7.25
N THR A 281 -0.39 5.46 -8.01
CA THR A 281 0.50 4.32 -7.70
C THR A 281 1.30 3.94 -8.95
N PRO A 282 2.14 4.84 -9.47
CA PRO A 282 2.77 4.67 -10.79
C PRO A 282 3.65 3.42 -10.87
N GLY A 283 4.63 3.29 -10.01
CA GLY A 283 5.53 2.13 -9.99
C GLY A 283 4.83 0.84 -9.59
N GLY A 284 3.89 0.91 -8.64
CA GLY A 284 3.11 -0.25 -8.21
C GLY A 284 2.24 -0.83 -9.33
N THR A 285 1.64 0.02 -10.16
CA THR A 285 0.85 -0.42 -11.33
C THR A 285 1.71 -1.15 -12.36
N ILE A 286 2.91 -0.63 -12.63
CA ILE A 286 3.89 -1.29 -13.50
C ILE A 286 4.32 -2.63 -12.89
N LEU A 287 4.67 -2.64 -11.61
CA LEU A 287 5.14 -3.83 -10.90
C LEU A 287 4.10 -4.94 -10.86
N LEU A 288 2.84 -4.62 -10.55
CA LEU A 288 1.75 -5.61 -10.55
C LEU A 288 1.56 -6.25 -11.91
N THR A 289 1.55 -5.44 -12.97
CA THR A 289 1.41 -5.93 -14.34
C THR A 289 2.57 -6.85 -14.73
N ALA A 290 3.80 -6.47 -14.40
CA ALA A 290 4.99 -7.26 -14.67
C ALA A 290 5.01 -8.56 -13.87
N HIS A 291 4.67 -8.52 -12.58
CA HIS A 291 4.65 -9.69 -11.71
C HIS A 291 3.61 -10.73 -12.18
N ARG A 292 2.38 -10.31 -12.48
CA ARG A 292 1.37 -11.22 -13.04
C ARG A 292 1.79 -11.80 -14.40
N ALA A 293 2.54 -11.06 -15.19
CA ALA A 293 3.04 -11.53 -16.47
C ALA A 293 4.10 -12.64 -16.31
N ILE A 294 5.05 -12.51 -15.39
CA ILE A 294 6.04 -13.59 -15.16
C ILE A 294 5.39 -14.81 -14.52
N GLU A 295 4.45 -14.65 -13.60
CA GLU A 295 3.69 -15.74 -13.01
C GLU A 295 2.93 -16.53 -14.07
N SER A 296 2.41 -15.88 -15.10
CA SER A 296 1.62 -16.55 -16.15
C SER A 296 2.37 -17.64 -16.91
N ILE A 297 3.70 -17.62 -16.89
CA ILE A 297 4.54 -18.66 -17.54
C ILE A 297 5.29 -19.53 -16.54
N THR A 298 5.32 -19.20 -15.25
CA THR A 298 6.11 -19.90 -14.23
C THR A 298 5.27 -20.63 -13.18
N LEU A 299 3.99 -20.26 -13.00
CA LEU A 299 3.09 -20.99 -12.11
C LEU A 299 2.26 -22.02 -12.87
N ASP A 300 2.09 -23.18 -12.26
CA ASP A 300 1.09 -24.13 -12.72
C ASP A 300 -0.32 -23.59 -12.47
N ARG A 301 -1.29 -24.07 -13.28
CA ARG A 301 -2.69 -23.63 -13.24
C ARG A 301 -3.31 -23.72 -11.86
N GLY A 302 -3.10 -24.85 -11.16
CA GLY A 302 -3.70 -25.07 -9.83
C GLY A 302 -3.17 -24.12 -8.79
N ALA A 303 -1.85 -23.89 -8.78
CA ALA A 303 -1.20 -22.94 -7.87
C ALA A 303 -1.61 -21.50 -8.18
N ALA A 304 -1.70 -21.12 -9.45
CA ALA A 304 -2.13 -19.78 -9.86
C ALA A 304 -3.56 -19.48 -9.41
N HIS A 305 -4.50 -20.41 -9.64
CA HIS A 305 -5.90 -20.24 -9.23
C HIS A 305 -6.03 -20.19 -7.70
N LEU A 306 -5.36 -21.10 -6.96
CA LEU A 306 -5.38 -21.08 -5.51
C LEU A 306 -4.87 -19.74 -4.95
N LYS A 307 -3.80 -19.20 -5.54
CA LYS A 307 -3.26 -17.90 -5.13
C LYS A 307 -4.24 -16.76 -5.40
N ASP A 308 -4.91 -16.76 -6.56
CA ASP A 308 -5.95 -15.78 -6.87
C ASP A 308 -7.18 -15.92 -5.95
N ASP A 309 -7.56 -17.12 -5.54
CA ASP A 309 -8.69 -17.36 -4.61
C ASP A 309 -8.42 -16.78 -3.20
N ILE A 310 -7.18 -16.85 -2.71
CA ILE A 310 -6.83 -16.33 -1.38
C ILE A 310 -6.47 -14.85 -1.37
N MET A 311 -6.14 -14.26 -2.52
CA MET A 311 -5.70 -12.88 -2.64
C MET A 311 -6.70 -11.86 -2.06
N PRO A 312 -8.02 -11.95 -2.29
CA PRO A 312 -8.96 -11.00 -1.71
C PRO A 312 -8.92 -11.01 -0.18
N ARG A 313 -8.84 -12.20 0.44
CA ARG A 313 -8.73 -12.32 1.89
C ARG A 313 -7.41 -11.75 2.41
N TYR A 314 -6.31 -11.99 1.72
CA TYR A 314 -5.01 -11.41 2.08
C TYR A 314 -5.04 -9.87 1.98
N ALA A 315 -5.63 -9.31 0.92
CA ALA A 315 -5.80 -7.87 0.75
C ALA A 315 -6.68 -7.25 1.85
N GLU A 316 -7.78 -7.92 2.24
CA GLU A 316 -8.63 -7.49 3.37
C GLU A 316 -7.86 -7.42 4.68
N LEU A 317 -7.03 -8.40 4.99
CA LEU A 317 -6.23 -8.42 6.22
C LEU A 317 -5.28 -7.22 6.29
N ILE A 318 -4.64 -6.86 5.16
CA ILE A 318 -3.81 -5.66 5.08
C ILE A 318 -4.66 -4.40 5.25
N TYR A 319 -5.77 -4.31 4.52
CA TYR A 319 -6.64 -3.13 4.53
C TYR A 319 -7.22 -2.86 5.91
N TYR A 320 -7.58 -3.94 6.65
CA TYR A 320 -8.16 -3.89 7.99
C TYR A 320 -7.14 -3.73 9.13
N GLY A 321 -5.83 -3.78 8.83
CA GLY A 321 -4.77 -3.57 9.83
C GLY A 321 -4.26 -4.84 10.52
N PHE A 322 -4.56 -6.02 9.99
CA PHE A 322 -4.15 -7.33 10.52
C PHE A 322 -2.81 -7.82 9.95
N TRP A 323 -1.87 -6.92 9.66
CA TRP A 323 -0.56 -7.30 9.12
C TRP A 323 0.19 -8.32 9.99
N PHE A 324 0.14 -8.16 11.31
CA PHE A 324 0.81 -9.05 12.27
C PHE A 324 -0.09 -10.17 12.80
N SER A 325 -1.18 -10.52 12.11
CA SER A 325 -2.05 -11.62 12.51
C SER A 325 -1.51 -12.96 12.03
N PRO A 326 -1.74 -14.06 12.80
CA PRO A 326 -1.35 -15.41 12.40
C PRO A 326 -1.93 -15.83 11.05
N GLU A 327 -3.18 -15.45 10.75
CA GLU A 327 -3.81 -15.79 9.47
C GLU A 327 -3.13 -15.11 8.28
N ARG A 328 -2.67 -13.86 8.41
CA ARG A 328 -1.90 -13.19 7.36
C ARG A 328 -0.55 -13.90 7.17
N GLU A 329 0.11 -14.30 8.25
CA GLU A 329 1.38 -15.03 8.19
C GLU A 329 1.23 -16.40 7.52
N MET A 330 0.16 -17.14 7.82
CA MET A 330 -0.15 -18.40 7.14
C MET A 330 -0.37 -18.21 5.65
N LEU A 331 -1.15 -17.20 5.24
CA LEU A 331 -1.35 -16.86 3.83
C LEU A 331 -0.04 -16.43 3.17
N GLN A 332 0.81 -15.65 3.85
CA GLN A 332 2.11 -15.26 3.33
C GLN A 332 3.00 -16.47 3.06
N ALA A 333 3.04 -17.43 3.98
CA ALA A 333 3.83 -18.65 3.79
C ALA A 333 3.39 -19.45 2.55
N LEU A 334 2.06 -19.52 2.32
CA LEU A 334 1.52 -20.13 1.10
C LEU A 334 1.91 -19.36 -0.15
N ILE A 335 1.77 -18.02 -0.12
CA ILE A 335 2.14 -17.14 -1.22
C ILE A 335 3.63 -17.28 -1.51
N ASP A 336 4.50 -17.19 -0.51
CA ASP A 336 5.96 -17.29 -0.68
C ASP A 336 6.36 -18.65 -1.26
N LYS A 337 5.69 -19.73 -0.86
CA LYS A 337 5.90 -21.06 -1.44
C LYS A 337 5.60 -21.08 -2.93
N SER A 338 4.57 -20.38 -3.39
CA SER A 338 4.23 -20.30 -4.82
C SER A 338 5.29 -19.54 -5.64
N GLN A 339 6.08 -18.67 -4.99
CA GLN A 339 7.04 -17.80 -5.66
C GLN A 339 8.43 -18.41 -5.88
N GLU A 340 8.72 -19.59 -5.36
CA GLU A 340 10.07 -20.20 -5.41
C GLU A 340 10.68 -20.28 -6.82
N HIS A 341 9.84 -20.42 -7.84
CA HIS A 341 10.24 -20.53 -9.24
C HIS A 341 9.75 -19.36 -10.12
N VAL A 342 9.19 -18.31 -9.50
CA VAL A 342 8.78 -17.11 -10.23
C VAL A 342 10.01 -16.23 -10.45
N GLU A 343 10.71 -16.50 -11.55
CA GLU A 343 11.93 -15.78 -11.95
C GLU A 343 12.00 -15.65 -13.48
N GLY A 344 12.70 -14.62 -13.94
CA GLY A 344 12.87 -14.30 -15.35
C GLY A 344 12.72 -12.83 -15.64
N GLU A 345 12.40 -12.47 -16.87
CA GLU A 345 12.32 -11.08 -17.31
C GLU A 345 11.01 -10.82 -18.06
N VAL A 346 10.41 -9.66 -17.80
CA VAL A 346 9.19 -9.19 -18.50
C VAL A 346 9.52 -7.89 -19.23
N THR A 347 9.20 -7.84 -20.53
CA THR A 347 9.32 -6.63 -21.34
C THR A 347 7.96 -5.92 -21.38
N LEU A 348 7.97 -4.65 -20.98
CA LEU A 348 6.79 -3.81 -20.93
C LEU A 348 6.93 -2.63 -21.89
N LYS A 349 5.81 -2.25 -22.49
CA LYS A 349 5.65 -1.00 -23.24
C LYS A 349 4.73 -0.09 -22.46
N LEU A 350 5.25 1.08 -22.05
CA LEU A 350 4.57 2.11 -21.30
C LEU A 350 4.13 3.22 -22.25
N TYR A 351 2.85 3.54 -22.26
CA TYR A 351 2.33 4.54 -23.19
C TYR A 351 1.01 5.14 -22.70
N LYS A 352 0.99 6.43 -22.47
CA LYS A 352 -0.22 7.24 -22.19
C LYS A 352 -1.18 6.56 -21.21
N GLY A 353 -0.73 6.34 -19.99
CA GLY A 353 -1.51 5.72 -18.91
C GLY A 353 -1.56 4.19 -18.93
N ASN A 354 -1.03 3.53 -19.97
CA ASN A 354 -1.14 2.09 -20.14
C ASN A 354 0.19 1.38 -19.92
N VAL A 355 0.11 0.17 -19.32
CA VAL A 355 1.20 -0.78 -19.20
C VAL A 355 0.86 -2.01 -20.04
N MET A 356 1.62 -2.25 -21.11
CA MET A 356 1.39 -3.35 -22.03
C MET A 356 2.53 -4.36 -21.93
N VAL A 357 2.21 -5.63 -21.67
CA VAL A 357 3.19 -6.71 -21.72
C VAL A 357 3.46 -7.07 -23.18
N ILE A 358 4.71 -6.98 -23.60
CA ILE A 358 5.13 -7.27 -24.98
C ILE A 358 6.11 -8.44 -25.08
N GLY A 359 6.61 -8.96 -23.94
CA GLY A 359 7.47 -10.13 -23.89
C GLY A 359 7.61 -10.65 -22.47
N ARG A 360 7.90 -11.94 -22.34
CA ARG A 360 8.22 -12.59 -21.07
C ARG A 360 9.13 -13.79 -21.34
N GLU A 361 10.17 -13.93 -20.52
CA GLU A 361 11.20 -14.95 -20.64
C GLU A 361 11.53 -15.54 -19.28
N SER A 362 11.65 -16.87 -19.18
CA SER A 362 12.06 -17.55 -17.95
C SER A 362 12.65 -18.92 -18.26
N GLU A 363 13.76 -19.27 -17.62
CA GLU A 363 14.30 -20.64 -17.63
C GLU A 363 13.40 -21.62 -16.84
N LYS A 364 12.51 -21.10 -16.00
CA LYS A 364 11.51 -21.86 -15.21
C LYS A 364 10.14 -21.89 -15.90
N SER A 365 10.06 -21.48 -17.16
CA SER A 365 8.81 -21.46 -17.90
C SER A 365 8.16 -22.83 -17.99
N LEU A 366 6.87 -22.91 -17.72
CA LEU A 366 5.99 -24.06 -17.95
C LEU A 366 5.31 -23.98 -19.34
N TYR A 367 5.53 -22.88 -20.08
CA TYR A 367 5.01 -22.71 -21.43
C TYR A 367 5.84 -23.57 -22.39
N SER A 368 5.16 -24.36 -23.18
CA SER A 368 5.80 -25.25 -24.16
C SER A 368 5.26 -24.96 -25.54
N ASP A 369 6.10 -24.41 -26.41
CA ASP A 369 5.76 -24.14 -27.83
C ASP A 369 5.32 -25.38 -28.55
N LYS A 370 5.93 -26.54 -28.24
CA LYS A 370 5.59 -27.84 -28.87
C LYS A 370 4.18 -28.29 -28.50
N LEU A 371 3.71 -28.07 -27.28
CA LEU A 371 2.38 -28.51 -26.82
C LEU A 371 1.25 -27.61 -27.33
N VAL A 372 1.53 -26.33 -27.60
CA VAL A 372 0.49 -25.34 -27.95
C VAL A 372 0.50 -24.96 -29.44
N THR A 373 1.46 -25.49 -30.23
CA THR A 373 1.57 -25.18 -31.67
C THR A 373 0.33 -25.64 -32.43
N PHE A 374 -0.08 -24.90 -33.45
CA PHE A 374 -1.06 -25.32 -34.45
C PHE A 374 -0.42 -26.07 -35.65
N GLU A 375 0.91 -26.14 -35.66
CA GLU A 375 1.68 -26.91 -36.62
C GLU A 375 1.87 -28.37 -36.16
N ASP A 376 2.64 -29.16 -36.86
CA ASP A 376 2.98 -30.53 -36.46
C ASP A 376 3.79 -30.54 -35.15
N ASP A 377 3.18 -31.05 -34.09
CA ASP A 377 3.77 -31.16 -32.74
C ASP A 377 4.65 -32.42 -32.58
N GLN A 378 4.82 -33.20 -33.67
CA GLN A 378 5.59 -34.45 -33.69
C GLN A 378 5.12 -35.47 -32.63
N GLY A 379 3.83 -35.47 -32.33
CA GLY A 379 3.20 -36.38 -31.38
C GLY A 379 3.40 -35.98 -29.90
N ALA A 380 3.72 -34.73 -29.59
CA ALA A 380 3.85 -34.24 -28.24
C ALA A 380 2.50 -34.26 -27.47
N TYR A 381 1.36 -34.16 -28.21
CA TYR A 381 0.01 -34.23 -27.64
C TYR A 381 -0.92 -35.10 -28.51
N ASP A 382 -1.56 -36.11 -27.93
CA ASP A 382 -2.60 -36.88 -28.61
C ASP A 382 -3.98 -36.21 -28.46
N GLN A 383 -4.45 -35.55 -29.50
CA GLN A 383 -5.75 -34.85 -29.51
C GLN A 383 -6.95 -35.80 -29.24
N LYS A 384 -6.80 -37.12 -29.39
CA LYS A 384 -7.85 -38.12 -29.14
C LYS A 384 -8.19 -38.20 -27.63
N ASP A 385 -7.22 -37.93 -26.75
CA ASP A 385 -7.42 -37.98 -25.31
C ASP A 385 -8.48 -36.95 -24.84
N ALA A 386 -8.58 -35.85 -25.54
CA ALA A 386 -9.58 -34.80 -25.21
C ALA A 386 -11.02 -35.34 -25.34
N ALA A 387 -11.29 -36.27 -26.26
CA ALA A 387 -12.64 -36.82 -26.43
C ALA A 387 -13.12 -37.60 -25.19
N GLY A 388 -12.24 -38.40 -24.58
CA GLY A 388 -12.53 -39.13 -23.33
C GLY A 388 -12.79 -38.18 -22.15
N PHE A 389 -11.90 -37.22 -21.95
CA PHE A 389 -12.01 -36.17 -20.93
C PHE A 389 -13.33 -35.40 -21.03
N ILE A 390 -13.71 -34.94 -22.26
CA ILE A 390 -14.95 -34.21 -22.52
C ILE A 390 -16.18 -35.07 -22.21
N LYS A 391 -16.19 -36.35 -22.62
CA LYS A 391 -17.31 -37.27 -22.35
C LYS A 391 -17.57 -37.42 -20.86
N LEU A 392 -16.52 -37.61 -20.05
CA LEU A 392 -16.65 -37.78 -18.60
C LEU A 392 -17.15 -36.48 -17.96
N ASN A 393 -16.59 -35.34 -18.29
CA ASN A 393 -17.05 -34.05 -17.78
C ASN A 393 -18.47 -33.68 -18.19
N ALA A 394 -18.92 -34.14 -19.38
CA ALA A 394 -20.27 -33.92 -19.88
C ALA A 394 -21.34 -34.78 -19.18
N LEU A 395 -21.00 -35.84 -18.44
CA LEU A 395 -21.99 -36.75 -17.81
C LEU A 395 -23.01 -35.99 -16.96
N ARG A 396 -22.55 -35.15 -16.03
CA ARG A 396 -23.44 -34.35 -15.15
C ARG A 396 -24.33 -33.40 -15.95
N LEU A 397 -23.79 -32.74 -16.98
CA LEU A 397 -24.51 -31.79 -17.82
C LEU A 397 -25.61 -32.50 -18.65
N ARG A 398 -25.30 -33.67 -19.23
CA ARG A 398 -26.26 -34.50 -19.96
C ARG A 398 -27.40 -34.99 -19.05
N THR A 399 -27.07 -35.42 -17.82
CA THR A 399 -28.08 -35.87 -16.83
C THR A 399 -29.01 -34.73 -16.44
N LEU A 400 -28.46 -33.54 -16.16
CA LEU A 400 -29.23 -32.33 -15.85
C LEU A 400 -30.14 -31.92 -17.04
N ALA A 401 -29.57 -31.92 -18.25
CA ALA A 401 -30.34 -31.57 -19.45
C ALA A 401 -31.53 -32.52 -19.69
N LYS A 402 -31.30 -33.86 -19.54
CA LYS A 402 -32.39 -34.85 -19.65
C LYS A 402 -33.52 -34.60 -18.63
N ARG A 403 -33.17 -34.34 -17.37
CA ARG A 403 -34.14 -34.01 -16.34
C ARG A 403 -34.97 -32.75 -16.70
N ASN A 404 -34.28 -31.70 -17.17
CA ASN A 404 -34.95 -30.44 -17.50
C ASN A 404 -35.81 -30.54 -18.78
N LEU A 405 -35.49 -31.45 -19.67
CA LEU A 405 -36.31 -31.73 -20.88
C LEU A 405 -37.41 -32.76 -20.64
N GLY A 406 -37.61 -33.23 -19.40
CA GLY A 406 -38.65 -34.21 -19.06
C GLY A 406 -38.43 -35.60 -19.69
N LYS A 407 -37.18 -35.98 -19.99
CA LYS A 407 -36.81 -37.27 -20.58
C LYS A 407 -36.07 -38.15 -19.58
#